data_15c9a661a332e2e2f8c27d26dc86bd9c
#
_entry.id   15c9a661a332e2e2f8c27d26dc86bd9c
#
_cell.length_a   1.000
_cell.length_b   1.000
_cell.length_c   1.000
_cell.angle_alpha   90.00
_cell.angle_beta   90.00
_cell.angle_gamma   90.00
#
_symmetry.space_group_name_H-M   'P 1'
#
loop_
_entity.id
_entity.type
_entity.pdbx_description
1 polymer ?
#
loop_
_entity_poly.entity_id
_entity_poly.type
_entity_poly.pdbx_seq_one_letter_code
_entity_poly.pdbx_strand_id
1 'polypeptide(L)'
;IDNQTRVCHATTPPAMNAAFGRGAMTGSWYNLKKAKLIWIEGSNLAECHPLAMKRVMEAKDNGATIVHVDVRYTRTSRVADHFFQLRPGTDIVFLGALINYIIQNKKYDADYLRRNTNAYCLLRDDYKFDAGIFSGYNEKTRTYNKETWGYKVDANGKPVKALSMSEPGTVMDRLATHFSRYTFEKASAITGMPV
;
A
#
# COMPACT_ATOMS: atom_id res chain seq x y z
N ILE A 1 -26.20 9.68 12.59
CA ILE A 1 -26.20 9.98 11.14
C ILE A 1 -24.76 10.15 10.72
N ASP A 2 -24.35 9.45 9.70
CA ASP A 2 -23.02 9.54 9.11
C ASP A 2 -23.13 9.90 7.62
N ASN A 3 -22.08 10.43 7.02
CA ASN A 3 -22.14 10.81 5.62
C ASN A 3 -21.74 9.64 4.72
N GLN A 4 -22.20 9.68 3.47
CA GLN A 4 -21.94 8.67 2.45
C GLN A 4 -20.44 8.44 2.19
N THR A 5 -19.63 9.47 2.27
CA THR A 5 -18.18 9.41 2.03
C THR A 5 -17.48 8.46 3.00
N ARG A 6 -18.00 8.30 4.23
CA ARG A 6 -17.46 7.37 5.24
C ARG A 6 -17.50 5.93 4.75
N VAL A 7 -18.57 5.54 4.09
CA VAL A 7 -18.72 4.19 3.55
C VAL A 7 -18.00 4.03 2.21
N CYS A 8 -17.89 5.11 1.45
CA CYS A 8 -17.34 5.10 0.10
C CYS A 8 -15.79 5.02 0.07
N HIS A 9 -15.11 5.96 0.72
CA HIS A 9 -13.64 6.07 0.63
C HIS A 9 -12.99 6.76 1.84
N ALA A 10 -13.63 6.74 2.99
CA ALA A 10 -13.14 7.46 4.16
C ALA A 10 -11.76 7.01 4.65
N THR A 11 -11.39 5.74 4.47
CA THR A 11 -10.06 5.22 4.82
C THR A 11 -9.02 5.59 3.76
N THR A 12 -9.37 5.56 2.49
CA THR A 12 -8.45 5.83 1.38
C THR A 12 -7.91 7.26 1.36
N PRO A 13 -8.72 8.34 1.45
CA PRO A 13 -8.20 9.71 1.49
C PRO A 13 -7.27 9.97 2.68
N PRO A 14 -7.56 9.58 3.93
CA PRO A 14 -6.61 9.69 5.03
C PRO A 14 -5.29 8.94 4.80
N ALA A 15 -5.35 7.71 4.27
CA ALA A 15 -4.15 6.94 3.96
C ALA A 15 -3.31 7.59 2.86
N MET A 16 -3.95 8.05 1.78
CA MET A 16 -3.26 8.78 0.71
C MET A 16 -2.68 10.09 1.20
N ASN A 17 -3.42 10.84 2.04
CA ASN A 17 -2.91 12.07 2.62
C ASN A 17 -1.68 11.83 3.50
N ALA A 18 -1.68 10.77 4.29
CA ALA A 18 -0.53 10.39 5.11
C ALA A 18 0.69 9.95 4.28
N ALA A 19 0.46 9.24 3.17
CA ALA A 19 1.53 8.70 2.32
C ALA A 19 2.04 9.71 1.28
N PHE A 20 1.16 10.53 0.71
CA PHE A 20 1.47 11.41 -0.43
C PHE A 20 1.21 12.90 -0.14
N GLY A 21 0.74 13.25 1.05
CA GLY A 21 0.37 14.62 1.41
C GLY A 21 -0.94 15.10 0.77
N ARG A 22 -1.66 14.22 0.06
CA ARG A 22 -2.90 14.57 -0.65
C ARG A 22 -3.84 13.36 -0.74
N GLY A 23 -5.08 13.54 -0.37
CA GLY A 23 -6.12 12.51 -0.43
C GLY A 23 -6.84 12.46 -1.78
N ALA A 24 -6.08 12.45 -2.90
CA ALA A 24 -6.64 12.42 -4.24
C ALA A 24 -5.83 11.53 -5.18
N MET A 25 -6.47 11.08 -6.26
CA MET A 25 -5.84 10.30 -7.31
C MET A 25 -4.60 11.01 -7.87
N THR A 26 -3.49 10.27 -8.00
CA THR A 26 -2.20 10.81 -8.46
C THR A 26 -2.01 10.72 -9.98
N GLY A 27 -2.88 10.00 -10.67
CA GLY A 27 -2.85 9.83 -12.12
C GLY A 27 -4.16 10.21 -12.80
N SER A 28 -4.16 10.22 -14.13
CA SER A 28 -5.36 10.40 -14.94
C SER A 28 -5.87 9.06 -15.45
N TRP A 29 -7.19 8.91 -15.60
CA TRP A 29 -7.81 7.75 -16.25
C TRP A 29 -7.23 7.49 -17.65
N TYR A 30 -6.84 8.53 -18.38
CA TYR A 30 -6.18 8.39 -19.69
C TYR A 30 -4.84 7.66 -19.64
N ASN A 31 -4.16 7.67 -18.50
CA ASN A 31 -2.87 6.98 -18.35
C ASN A 31 -3.02 5.46 -18.25
N LEU A 32 -4.21 4.97 -17.87
CA LEU A 32 -4.47 3.52 -17.76
C LEU A 32 -4.16 2.78 -19.06
N LYS A 33 -4.50 3.36 -20.21
CA LYS A 33 -4.24 2.74 -21.52
C LYS A 33 -2.75 2.48 -21.83
N LYS A 34 -1.84 3.08 -21.07
CA LYS A 34 -0.38 2.92 -21.20
C LYS A 34 0.19 1.93 -20.17
N ALA A 35 -0.63 1.45 -19.24
CA ALA A 35 -0.19 0.52 -18.22
C ALA A 35 0.12 -0.86 -18.81
N LYS A 36 1.09 -1.55 -18.26
CA LYS A 36 1.39 -2.96 -18.56
C LYS A 36 0.69 -3.93 -17.61
N LEU A 37 0.37 -3.45 -16.42
CA LEU A 37 -0.38 -4.16 -15.40
C LEU A 37 -1.39 -3.19 -14.80
N ILE A 38 -2.64 -3.62 -14.69
CA ILE A 38 -3.69 -2.89 -13.98
C ILE A 38 -4.23 -3.79 -12.86
N TRP A 39 -4.10 -3.30 -11.66
CA TRP A 39 -4.61 -3.95 -10.46
C TRP A 39 -5.89 -3.25 -10.01
N ILE A 40 -6.98 -3.99 -9.95
CA ILE A 40 -8.28 -3.50 -9.49
C ILE A 40 -8.64 -4.28 -8.23
N GLU A 41 -8.83 -3.60 -7.12
CA GLU A 41 -9.14 -4.22 -5.84
C GLU A 41 -10.37 -3.58 -5.20
N GLY A 42 -11.30 -4.43 -4.75
CA GLY A 42 -12.53 -4.02 -4.07
C GLY A 42 -13.45 -3.11 -4.90
N SER A 43 -13.39 -3.21 -6.23
CA SER A 43 -14.15 -2.32 -7.11
C SER A 43 -14.76 -3.05 -8.30
N ASN A 44 -16.08 -2.95 -8.43
CA ASN A 44 -16.76 -3.37 -9.65
C ASN A 44 -16.71 -2.25 -10.71
N LEU A 45 -15.49 -1.95 -11.19
CA LEU A 45 -15.20 -0.83 -12.08
C LEU A 45 -16.07 -0.85 -13.36
N ALA A 46 -16.34 -2.04 -13.89
CA ALA A 46 -17.14 -2.20 -15.11
C ALA A 46 -18.57 -1.67 -14.97
N GLU A 47 -19.14 -1.69 -13.77
CA GLU A 47 -20.49 -1.19 -13.49
C GLU A 47 -20.48 0.21 -12.88
N CYS A 48 -19.57 0.49 -11.93
CA CYS A 48 -19.54 1.76 -11.23
C CYS A 48 -18.86 2.89 -12.02
N HIS A 49 -17.87 2.54 -12.87
CA HIS A 49 -17.06 3.51 -13.65
C HIS A 49 -16.84 3.04 -15.09
N PRO A 50 -17.90 2.91 -15.92
CA PRO A 50 -17.81 2.31 -17.25
C PRO A 50 -16.88 3.06 -18.20
N LEU A 51 -16.76 4.38 -18.07
CA LEU A 51 -15.83 5.17 -18.88
C LEU A 51 -14.35 4.90 -18.51
N ALA A 52 -14.06 4.66 -17.23
CA ALA A 52 -12.75 4.21 -16.79
C ALA A 52 -12.45 2.79 -17.30
N MET A 53 -13.46 1.90 -17.24
CA MET A 53 -13.34 0.53 -17.74
C MET A 53 -12.98 0.49 -19.23
N LYS A 54 -13.48 1.43 -20.03
CA LYS A 54 -13.06 1.56 -21.43
C LYS A 54 -11.54 1.72 -21.55
N ARG A 55 -10.90 2.51 -20.66
CA ARG A 55 -9.45 2.71 -20.68
C ARG A 55 -8.69 1.46 -20.22
N VAL A 56 -9.28 0.68 -19.34
CA VAL A 56 -8.75 -0.62 -18.93
C VAL A 56 -8.77 -1.60 -20.09
N MET A 57 -9.87 -1.63 -20.85
CA MET A 57 -9.98 -2.49 -22.05
C MET A 57 -8.99 -2.06 -23.13
N GLU A 58 -8.82 -0.76 -23.38
CA GLU A 58 -7.80 -0.24 -24.30
C GLU A 58 -6.37 -0.69 -23.88
N ALA A 59 -6.09 -0.73 -22.57
CA ALA A 59 -4.82 -1.24 -22.05
C ALA A 59 -4.68 -2.75 -22.32
N LYS A 60 -5.75 -3.52 -22.07
CA LYS A 60 -5.77 -4.96 -22.33
C LYS A 60 -5.52 -5.27 -23.81
N ASP A 61 -6.18 -4.56 -24.71
CA ASP A 61 -5.98 -4.68 -26.15
C ASP A 61 -4.51 -4.36 -26.57
N ASN A 62 -3.84 -3.50 -25.80
CA ASN A 62 -2.43 -3.18 -25.94
C ASN A 62 -1.49 -4.17 -25.19
N GLY A 63 -2.00 -5.28 -24.69
CA GLY A 63 -1.23 -6.33 -24.03
C GLY A 63 -1.01 -6.16 -22.53
N ALA A 64 -1.77 -5.28 -21.85
CA ALA A 64 -1.72 -5.16 -20.41
C ALA A 64 -2.37 -6.37 -19.72
N THR A 65 -1.80 -6.80 -18.61
CA THR A 65 -2.43 -7.80 -17.72
C THR A 65 -3.38 -7.11 -16.74
N ILE A 66 -4.59 -7.63 -16.63
CA ILE A 66 -5.62 -7.13 -15.71
C ILE A 66 -5.77 -8.11 -14.55
N VAL A 67 -5.49 -7.66 -13.34
CA VAL A 67 -5.70 -8.40 -12.11
C VAL A 67 -6.88 -7.80 -11.35
N HIS A 68 -7.81 -8.62 -10.96
CA HIS A 68 -8.95 -8.23 -10.13
C HIS A 68 -8.97 -9.01 -8.83
N VAL A 69 -9.02 -8.29 -7.72
CA VAL A 69 -9.10 -8.85 -6.37
C VAL A 69 -10.37 -8.35 -5.72
N ASP A 70 -11.26 -9.25 -5.33
CA ASP A 70 -12.54 -8.87 -4.73
C ASP A 70 -13.10 -10.03 -3.88
N VAL A 71 -14.04 -9.70 -3.01
CA VAL A 71 -14.77 -10.70 -2.19
C VAL A 71 -15.77 -11.50 -3.00
N ARG A 72 -16.17 -11.00 -4.16
CA ARG A 72 -17.12 -11.66 -5.07
C ARG A 72 -16.73 -11.50 -6.54
N TYR A 73 -17.16 -12.44 -7.36
CA TYR A 73 -17.01 -12.36 -8.82
C TYR A 73 -17.98 -11.33 -9.40
N THR A 74 -17.47 -10.36 -10.15
CA THR A 74 -18.25 -9.25 -10.73
C THR A 74 -18.06 -9.15 -12.25
N ARG A 75 -18.70 -8.18 -12.89
CA ARG A 75 -18.45 -7.90 -14.32
C ARG A 75 -17.01 -7.47 -14.59
N THR A 76 -16.34 -6.85 -13.63
CA THR A 76 -14.90 -6.55 -13.71
C THR A 76 -14.08 -7.82 -13.71
N SER A 77 -14.43 -8.79 -12.85
CA SER A 77 -13.74 -10.09 -12.78
C SER A 77 -13.81 -10.84 -14.11
N ARG A 78 -14.94 -10.73 -14.82
CA ARG A 78 -15.17 -11.43 -16.10
C ARG A 78 -14.15 -11.04 -17.18
N VAL A 79 -13.66 -9.82 -17.15
CA VAL A 79 -12.71 -9.29 -18.15
C VAL A 79 -11.27 -9.27 -17.66
N ALA A 80 -11.04 -9.55 -16.39
CA ALA A 80 -9.71 -9.69 -15.82
C ALA A 80 -9.01 -10.97 -16.33
N ASP A 81 -7.70 -10.93 -16.44
CA ASP A 81 -6.87 -12.08 -16.79
C ASP A 81 -6.67 -12.99 -15.57
N HIS A 82 -6.59 -12.36 -14.40
CA HIS A 82 -6.51 -13.06 -13.11
C HIS A 82 -7.54 -12.51 -12.15
N PHE A 83 -8.31 -13.39 -11.55
CA PHE A 83 -9.24 -13.06 -10.47
C PHE A 83 -8.85 -13.79 -9.19
N PHE A 84 -8.73 -13.04 -8.12
CA PHE A 84 -8.44 -13.56 -6.80
C PHE A 84 -9.56 -13.18 -5.83
N GLN A 85 -10.18 -14.20 -5.24
CA GLN A 85 -11.22 -14.00 -4.25
C GLN A 85 -10.63 -14.12 -2.85
N LEU A 86 -10.87 -13.12 -2.02
CA LEU A 86 -10.44 -13.12 -0.63
C LEU A 86 -11.63 -13.00 0.33
N ARG A 87 -11.43 -13.41 1.58
CA ARG A 87 -12.42 -13.20 2.63
C ARG A 87 -12.54 -11.71 2.95
N PRO A 88 -13.75 -11.19 3.18
CA PRO A 88 -13.96 -9.78 3.56
C PRO A 88 -13.09 -9.38 4.76
N GLY A 89 -12.46 -8.20 4.66
CA GLY A 89 -11.65 -7.64 5.74
C GLY A 89 -10.25 -8.22 5.88
N THR A 90 -9.76 -8.98 4.89
CA THR A 90 -8.42 -9.60 4.93
C THR A 90 -7.43 -8.97 3.95
N ASP A 91 -7.79 -7.87 3.32
CA ASP A 91 -6.97 -7.13 2.34
C ASP A 91 -5.59 -6.77 2.88
N ILE A 92 -5.53 -6.30 4.14
CA ILE A 92 -4.26 -5.95 4.81
C ILE A 92 -3.30 -7.14 4.83
N VAL A 93 -3.80 -8.34 5.08
CA VAL A 93 -2.97 -9.54 5.16
C VAL A 93 -2.48 -9.94 3.77
N PHE A 94 -3.36 -9.86 2.78
CA PHE A 94 -3.04 -10.13 1.38
C PHE A 94 -1.96 -9.17 0.86
N LEU A 95 -2.20 -7.87 0.98
CA LEU A 95 -1.24 -6.84 0.56
C LEU A 95 0.06 -6.91 1.37
N GLY A 96 -0.04 -7.22 2.67
CA GLY A 96 1.11 -7.44 3.54
C GLY A 96 2.02 -8.56 3.06
N ALA A 97 1.45 -9.68 2.59
CA ALA A 97 2.21 -10.80 2.04
C ALA A 97 2.91 -10.44 0.72
N LEU A 98 2.24 -9.68 -0.15
CA LEU A 98 2.85 -9.17 -1.38
C LEU A 98 4.01 -8.22 -1.09
N ILE A 99 3.83 -7.29 -0.17
CA ILE A 99 4.89 -6.37 0.25
C ILE A 99 6.07 -7.13 0.84
N ASN A 100 5.81 -8.12 1.71
CA ASN A 100 6.84 -8.99 2.26
C ASN A 100 7.63 -9.68 1.15
N TYR A 101 6.93 -10.30 0.20
CA TYR A 101 7.56 -10.97 -0.94
C TYR A 101 8.44 -10.03 -1.76
N ILE A 102 7.95 -8.82 -2.07
CA ILE A 102 8.69 -7.80 -2.83
C ILE A 102 9.97 -7.40 -2.08
N ILE A 103 9.88 -7.17 -0.78
CA ILE A 103 11.03 -6.76 0.05
C ILE A 103 12.04 -7.88 0.16
N GLN A 104 11.61 -9.09 0.54
CA GLN A 104 12.49 -10.23 0.75
C GLN A 104 13.22 -10.66 -0.51
N ASN A 105 12.55 -10.58 -1.66
CA ASN A 105 13.13 -10.95 -2.95
C ASN A 105 13.75 -9.76 -3.72
N LYS A 106 13.83 -8.58 -3.09
CA LYS A 106 14.41 -7.35 -3.67
C LYS A 106 13.79 -6.98 -5.02
N LYS A 107 12.48 -7.24 -5.20
CA LYS A 107 11.74 -6.96 -6.44
C LYS A 107 11.21 -5.51 -6.46
N TYR A 108 12.08 -4.56 -6.23
CA TYR A 108 11.78 -3.13 -6.22
C TYR A 108 12.86 -2.34 -6.96
N ASP A 109 12.53 -1.18 -7.48
CA ASP A 109 13.48 -0.24 -8.06
C ASP A 109 14.16 0.56 -6.91
N ALA A 110 15.40 0.19 -6.60
CA ALA A 110 16.16 0.81 -5.51
C ALA A 110 16.47 2.29 -5.79
N ASP A 111 16.73 2.65 -7.03
CA ASP A 111 17.01 4.03 -7.43
C ASP A 111 15.76 4.91 -7.30
N TYR A 112 14.61 4.39 -7.72
CA TYR A 112 13.32 5.07 -7.54
C TYR A 112 13.03 5.30 -6.05
N LEU A 113 13.17 4.26 -5.23
CA LEU A 113 12.92 4.36 -3.78
C LEU A 113 13.86 5.38 -3.13
N ARG A 114 15.13 5.41 -3.52
CA ARG A 114 16.11 6.37 -2.98
C ARG A 114 15.77 7.83 -3.31
N ARG A 115 15.31 8.07 -4.53
CA ARG A 115 15.03 9.44 -4.99
C ARG A 115 13.68 9.96 -4.53
N ASN A 116 12.65 9.10 -4.56
CA ASN A 116 11.26 9.53 -4.48
C ASN A 116 10.56 9.13 -3.19
N THR A 117 11.24 8.40 -2.28
CA THR A 117 10.62 7.93 -1.03
C THR A 117 11.52 8.20 0.18
N ASN A 118 10.98 7.91 1.35
CA ASN A 118 11.69 7.96 2.63
C ASN A 118 12.36 6.62 3.02
N ALA A 119 12.39 5.63 2.14
CA ALA A 119 12.87 4.27 2.43
C ALA A 119 14.29 4.24 3.03
N TYR A 120 15.16 5.14 2.59
CA TYR A 120 16.54 5.27 3.04
C TYR A 120 16.73 6.20 4.26
N CYS A 121 15.69 6.89 4.71
CA CYS A 121 15.80 7.80 5.83
C CYS A 121 16.03 7.04 7.14
N LEU A 122 16.96 7.51 7.94
CA LEU A 122 17.21 7.01 9.29
C LEU A 122 16.15 7.59 10.23
N LEU A 123 15.48 6.72 10.97
CA LEU A 123 14.51 7.10 11.99
C LEU A 123 15.24 7.66 13.22
N ARG A 124 14.57 8.52 13.98
CA ARG A 124 15.04 8.99 15.27
C ARG A 124 15.22 7.81 16.24
N ASP A 125 16.16 7.93 17.15
CA ASP A 125 16.46 6.86 18.13
C ASP A 125 15.33 6.65 19.15
N ASP A 126 14.51 7.68 19.36
CA ASP A 126 13.35 7.65 20.25
C ASP A 126 12.05 7.13 19.56
N TYR A 127 12.10 6.90 18.25
CA TYR A 127 11.00 6.25 17.53
C TYR A 127 10.90 4.77 17.92
N LYS A 128 9.71 4.34 18.31
CA LYS A 128 9.41 2.93 18.61
C LYS A 128 8.10 2.53 17.93
N PHE A 129 8.05 1.26 17.53
CA PHE A 129 6.83 0.61 17.08
C PHE A 129 6.83 -0.80 17.64
N ASP A 130 5.95 -1.07 18.57
CA ASP A 130 5.85 -2.35 19.26
C ASP A 130 4.40 -2.78 19.40
N ALA A 131 4.12 -4.05 19.15
CA ALA A 131 2.78 -4.65 19.24
C ALA A 131 1.65 -3.86 18.55
N GLY A 132 1.97 -3.12 17.47
CA GLY A 132 1.00 -2.29 16.75
C GLY A 132 0.85 -0.87 17.30
N ILE A 133 1.57 -0.51 18.35
CA ILE A 133 1.53 0.80 18.99
C ILE A 133 2.80 1.57 18.66
N PHE A 134 2.64 2.79 18.19
CA PHE A 134 3.74 3.73 17.95
C PHE A 134 4.15 4.43 19.25
N SER A 135 5.39 4.91 19.30
CA SER A 135 5.87 5.75 20.40
C SER A 135 5.01 7.02 20.56
N GLY A 136 4.92 7.53 21.80
CA GLY A 136 4.12 8.70 22.12
C GLY A 136 2.63 8.42 22.36
N TYR A 137 2.21 7.14 22.44
CA TYR A 137 0.84 6.77 22.77
C TYR A 137 0.50 7.10 24.23
N ASN A 138 -0.61 7.75 24.43
CA ASN A 138 -1.19 8.03 25.75
C ASN A 138 -2.47 7.19 25.93
N GLU A 139 -2.43 6.21 26.82
CA GLU A 139 -3.57 5.30 27.08
C GLU A 139 -4.82 6.01 27.61
N LYS A 140 -4.64 7.05 28.43
CA LYS A 140 -5.76 7.76 29.05
C LYS A 140 -6.57 8.56 28.04
N THR A 141 -5.89 9.24 27.14
CA THR A 141 -6.53 10.08 26.11
C THR A 141 -6.74 9.36 24.79
N ARG A 142 -6.13 8.17 24.62
CA ARG A 142 -6.10 7.39 23.34
C ARG A 142 -5.60 8.22 22.16
N THR A 143 -4.64 9.08 22.41
CA THR A 143 -4.03 9.95 21.42
C THR A 143 -2.53 9.71 21.33
N TYR A 144 -1.91 10.20 20.26
CA TYR A 144 -0.48 10.13 20.05
C TYR A 144 0.18 11.51 20.14
N ASN A 145 1.25 11.63 20.90
CA ASN A 145 2.26 12.67 20.69
C ASN A 145 3.21 12.20 19.58
N LYS A 146 3.24 12.91 18.47
CA LYS A 146 3.99 12.51 17.26
C LYS A 146 5.40 13.11 17.21
N GLU A 147 5.90 13.73 18.27
CA GLU A 147 7.24 14.35 18.28
C GLU A 147 8.37 13.35 17.99
N THR A 148 8.19 12.09 18.36
CA THR A 148 9.15 11.02 18.09
C THR A 148 9.06 10.46 16.66
N TRP A 149 8.03 10.86 15.86
CA TRP A 149 7.78 10.33 14.52
C TRP A 149 8.55 11.10 13.47
N GLY A 150 9.84 11.11 13.56
CA GLY A 150 10.69 11.87 12.69
C GLY A 150 11.92 11.10 12.26
N TYR A 151 12.73 11.77 11.46
CA TYR A 151 14.01 11.26 10.99
C TYR A 151 15.15 11.92 11.75
N LYS A 152 16.32 11.25 11.75
CA LYS A 152 17.57 11.93 12.07
C LYS A 152 17.79 13.01 11.03
N VAL A 153 18.24 14.18 11.48
CA VAL A 153 18.49 15.32 10.60
C VAL A 153 19.97 15.69 10.63
N ASP A 154 20.46 16.20 9.50
CA ASP A 154 21.81 16.77 9.40
C ASP A 154 21.87 18.21 9.97
N ALA A 155 23.04 18.83 9.90
CA ALA A 155 23.26 20.19 10.37
C ALA A 155 22.36 21.24 9.66
N ASN A 156 21.80 20.92 8.50
CA ASN A 156 20.90 21.76 7.71
C ASN A 156 19.43 21.44 7.94
N GLY A 157 19.10 20.52 8.88
CA GLY A 157 17.73 20.11 9.16
C GLY A 157 17.15 19.15 8.12
N LYS A 158 17.94 18.60 7.21
CA LYS A 158 17.47 17.62 6.21
C LYS A 158 17.53 16.20 6.75
N PRO A 159 16.57 15.32 6.40
CA PRO A 159 16.62 13.91 6.78
C PRO A 159 17.90 13.22 6.30
N VAL A 160 18.59 12.57 7.22
CA VAL A 160 19.77 11.76 6.91
C VAL A 160 19.34 10.50 6.20
N LYS A 161 19.93 10.24 5.04
CA LYS A 161 19.73 9.01 4.27
C LYS A 161 20.93 8.07 4.45
N ALA A 162 20.65 6.82 4.76
CA ALA A 162 21.64 5.76 4.81
C ALA A 162 22.21 5.43 3.43
N LEU A 163 23.33 4.75 3.37
CA LEU A 163 23.92 4.26 2.12
C LEU A 163 23.10 3.09 1.56
N SER A 164 22.61 2.23 2.44
CA SER A 164 21.75 1.09 2.09
C SER A 164 20.41 1.17 2.80
N MET A 165 19.34 0.72 2.12
CA MET A 165 18.00 0.57 2.73
C MET A 165 17.96 -0.48 3.85
N SER A 166 18.86 -1.45 3.82
CA SER A 166 18.96 -2.51 4.83
C SER A 166 19.76 -2.13 6.06
N GLU A 167 20.26 -0.90 6.14
CA GLU A 167 20.90 -0.42 7.37
C GLU A 167 19.90 -0.38 8.52
N PRO A 168 20.31 -0.85 9.72
CA PRO A 168 19.47 -0.80 10.90
C PRO A 168 18.95 0.62 11.19
N GLY A 169 17.66 0.72 11.48
CA GLY A 169 17.02 2.00 11.78
C GLY A 169 16.54 2.81 10.57
N THR A 170 16.70 2.31 9.35
CA THR A 170 16.03 2.91 8.18
C THR A 170 14.54 2.61 8.18
N VAL A 171 13.77 3.40 7.43
CA VAL A 171 12.34 3.13 7.22
C VAL A 171 12.15 1.76 6.58
N MET A 172 12.97 1.39 5.58
CA MET A 172 12.86 0.09 4.92
C MET A 172 13.17 -1.08 5.86
N ASP A 173 14.16 -0.94 6.74
CA ASP A 173 14.47 -1.93 7.77
C ASP A 173 13.25 -2.18 8.69
N ARG A 174 12.58 -1.12 9.12
CA ARG A 174 11.35 -1.24 9.92
C ARG A 174 10.19 -1.85 9.16
N LEU A 175 10.03 -1.51 7.89
CA LEU A 175 9.02 -2.12 7.03
C LEU A 175 9.31 -3.61 6.81
N ALA A 176 10.55 -3.98 6.52
CA ALA A 176 10.95 -5.38 6.35
C ALA A 176 10.65 -6.21 7.61
N THR A 177 11.02 -5.69 8.78
CA THR A 177 10.71 -6.31 10.07
C THR A 177 9.20 -6.44 10.29
N HIS A 178 8.43 -5.38 10.01
CA HIS A 178 6.98 -5.39 10.20
C HIS A 178 6.29 -6.40 9.27
N PHE A 179 6.63 -6.41 7.98
CA PHE A 179 5.95 -7.23 6.99
C PHE A 179 6.40 -8.69 6.99
N SER A 180 7.55 -9.03 7.60
CA SER A 180 8.04 -10.42 7.69
C SER A 180 7.04 -11.39 8.33
N ARG A 181 6.10 -10.90 9.14
CA ARG A 181 5.02 -11.68 9.75
C ARG A 181 3.98 -12.21 8.75
N TYR A 182 3.90 -11.63 7.56
CA TYR A 182 2.94 -11.98 6.54
C TYR A 182 3.59 -12.94 5.53
N THR A 183 3.68 -14.23 5.88
CA THR A 183 4.10 -15.26 4.93
C THR A 183 2.94 -15.66 4.02
N PHE A 184 3.20 -16.28 2.88
CA PHE A 184 2.15 -16.72 1.97
C PHE A 184 1.24 -17.78 2.61
N GLU A 185 1.79 -18.71 3.38
CA GLU A 185 1.01 -19.75 4.09
C GLU A 185 0.06 -19.09 5.10
N LYS A 186 0.56 -18.14 5.87
CA LYS A 186 -0.27 -17.40 6.84
C LYS A 186 -1.33 -16.55 6.15
N ALA A 187 -0.96 -15.91 5.05
CA ALA A 187 -1.90 -15.12 4.27
C ALA A 187 -2.98 -16.01 3.65
N SER A 188 -2.61 -17.15 3.07
CA SER A 188 -3.54 -18.14 2.53
C SER A 188 -4.54 -18.62 3.57
N ALA A 189 -4.08 -18.99 4.76
CA ALA A 189 -4.93 -19.47 5.85
C ALA A 189 -5.97 -18.38 6.27
N ILE A 190 -5.57 -17.13 6.30
CA ILE A 190 -6.43 -16.00 6.73
C ILE A 190 -7.36 -15.56 5.60
N THR A 191 -6.81 -15.34 4.40
CA THR A 191 -7.58 -14.79 3.26
C THR A 191 -8.44 -15.83 2.56
N GLY A 192 -8.09 -17.10 2.66
CA GLY A 192 -8.72 -18.20 1.91
C GLY A 192 -8.22 -18.33 0.47
N MET A 193 -7.25 -17.53 0.07
CA MET A 193 -6.61 -17.64 -1.25
C MET A 193 -5.58 -18.78 -1.25
N PRO A 194 -5.35 -19.44 -2.38
CA PRO A 194 -4.26 -20.43 -2.48
C PRO A 194 -2.89 -19.72 -2.30
N VAL A 195 -1.89 -20.53 -1.89
CA VAL A 195 -0.49 -20.07 -1.75
C VAL A 195 0.09 -19.72 -3.12
#